data_0db1e22954c1b473dccf220cdd2b49cf
#
_entry.id   0db1e22954c1b473dccf220cdd2b49cf
#
_cell.length_a   1.000
_cell.length_b   1.000
_cell.length_c   1.000
_cell.angle_alpha   90.00
_cell.angle_beta   90.00
_cell.angle_gamma   90.00
#
_symmetry.space_group_name_H-M   'P 1'
#
loop_
_entity.id
_entity.type
_entity.pdbx_description
1 polymer ?
#
loop_
_entity_poly.entity_id
_entity_poly.type
_entity_poly.pdbx_seq_one_letter_code
_entity_poly.pdbx_strand_id
1 'polypeptide(L)'
;MLIANFTKKNEEISIDDELWQYDYGQKLQINGLSLPNVFEAHFFWKGLEEAKIITGYTNDGVSCVDIPNEALKQRRAINIYIYLSTPEEGETVNKVIMSVNKRPIPEGFEIPEDIDLFHHTLTAVGEYTRQTKEAAQMADTRATESESWAHGHKLYPERDKDNAKYYSDQARQVAAQNGFCRMEIREDGHLYLSRTENIVQSLNFKINDKGRLEVMMS
;
A
#
# COMPACT_ATOMS: atom_id res chain seq x y z
N MET A 1 7.02 -29.92 -3.55
CA MET A 1 7.08 -28.53 -3.07
C MET A 1 7.40 -28.59 -1.59
N LEU A 2 8.48 -27.99 -1.14
CA LEU A 2 8.92 -27.98 0.24
C LEU A 2 8.36 -26.75 0.95
N ILE A 3 8.19 -26.81 2.27
CA ILE A 3 7.60 -25.72 3.05
C ILE A 3 8.49 -25.37 4.23
N ALA A 4 8.95 -24.13 4.30
CA ALA A 4 9.62 -23.54 5.44
C ALA A 4 8.64 -22.66 6.23
N ASN A 5 8.35 -23.01 7.48
CA ASN A 5 7.44 -22.27 8.34
C ASN A 5 8.25 -21.49 9.39
N PHE A 6 8.40 -20.19 9.21
CA PHE A 6 9.08 -19.32 10.15
C PHE A 6 8.12 -18.76 11.18
N THR A 7 8.59 -18.58 12.40
CA THR A 7 7.83 -17.97 13.49
C THR A 7 8.34 -16.57 13.82
N LYS A 8 9.57 -16.27 13.43
CA LYS A 8 10.24 -14.99 13.70
C LYS A 8 11.33 -14.69 12.66
N LYS A 9 11.78 -13.45 12.66
CA LYS A 9 12.98 -13.00 11.91
C LYS A 9 14.26 -13.59 12.52
N ASN A 10 15.29 -13.77 11.72
CA ASN A 10 16.59 -14.36 12.10
C ASN A 10 16.48 -15.80 12.63
N GLU A 11 15.57 -16.58 12.07
CA GLU A 11 15.40 -18.00 12.39
C GLU A 11 16.09 -18.87 11.34
N GLU A 12 16.65 -20.00 11.80
CA GLU A 12 17.19 -21.04 10.94
C GLU A 12 16.27 -22.27 11.02
N ILE A 13 15.87 -22.79 9.87
CA ILE A 13 15.03 -23.99 9.75
C ILE A 13 15.76 -25.05 8.95
N SER A 14 15.74 -26.29 9.44
CA SER A 14 16.19 -27.46 8.69
C SER A 14 15.01 -28.22 8.11
N ILE A 15 15.12 -28.58 6.82
CA ILE A 15 14.18 -29.44 6.10
C ILE A 15 14.97 -30.68 5.68
N ASP A 16 14.69 -31.82 6.30
CA ASP A 16 15.39 -33.08 6.06
C ASP A 16 14.47 -34.08 5.36
N ASP A 17 15.11 -35.00 4.62
CA ASP A 17 14.50 -36.19 4.01
C ASP A 17 13.44 -35.98 2.91
N GLU A 18 13.26 -34.75 2.42
CA GLU A 18 12.28 -34.46 1.37
C GLU A 18 12.87 -34.35 -0.04
N LEU A 19 14.19 -34.14 -0.19
CA LEU A 19 14.85 -33.96 -1.49
C LEU A 19 15.73 -35.15 -1.81
N TRP A 20 15.72 -35.55 -3.07
CA TRP A 20 16.59 -36.60 -3.59
C TRP A 20 17.48 -36.07 -4.71
N GLN A 21 18.67 -36.66 -4.86
CA GLN A 21 19.53 -36.36 -6.01
C GLN A 21 18.77 -36.57 -7.31
N TYR A 22 18.99 -35.67 -8.28
CA TYR A 22 18.40 -35.71 -9.61
C TYR A 22 16.89 -35.42 -9.64
N ASP A 23 16.28 -34.96 -8.56
CA ASP A 23 15.00 -34.28 -8.64
C ASP A 23 15.15 -32.95 -9.39
N TYR A 24 14.10 -32.48 -10.01
CA TYR A 24 14.10 -31.20 -10.74
C TYR A 24 12.78 -30.47 -10.58
N GLY A 25 12.78 -29.16 -10.88
CA GLY A 25 11.57 -28.33 -10.76
C GLY A 25 11.03 -28.21 -9.33
N GLN A 26 11.89 -28.39 -8.33
CA GLN A 26 11.49 -28.27 -6.93
C GLN A 26 11.38 -26.82 -6.51
N LYS A 27 10.39 -26.53 -5.66
CA LYS A 27 10.12 -25.19 -5.13
C LYS A 27 10.12 -25.22 -3.61
N LEU A 28 10.62 -24.12 -3.03
CA LEU A 28 10.52 -23.84 -1.60
C LEU A 28 9.45 -22.78 -1.39
N GLN A 29 8.42 -23.13 -0.64
CA GLN A 29 7.43 -22.18 -0.12
C GLN A 29 7.89 -21.66 1.24
N ILE A 30 7.77 -20.36 1.46
CA ILE A 30 8.19 -19.67 2.67
C ILE A 30 6.96 -19.08 3.33
N ASN A 31 6.66 -19.53 4.55
CA ASN A 31 5.54 -19.07 5.35
C ASN A 31 6.05 -18.34 6.60
N GLY A 32 5.20 -17.45 7.15
CA GLY A 32 5.47 -16.76 8.42
C GLY A 32 6.39 -15.55 8.31
N LEU A 33 6.81 -15.18 7.11
CA LEU A 33 7.57 -13.96 6.83
C LEU A 33 6.74 -13.02 5.95
N SER A 34 6.81 -11.73 6.23
CA SER A 34 6.26 -10.69 5.35
C SER A 34 7.34 -10.33 4.32
N LEU A 35 7.33 -11.02 3.20
CA LEU A 35 8.27 -10.78 2.10
C LEU A 35 7.65 -9.87 1.04
N PRO A 36 8.45 -9.04 0.36
CA PRO A 36 7.99 -8.24 -0.77
C PRO A 36 7.57 -9.13 -1.95
N ASN A 37 6.90 -8.57 -2.94
CA ASN A 37 6.45 -9.30 -4.13
C ASN A 37 7.60 -9.97 -4.88
N VAL A 38 8.80 -9.39 -4.77
CA VAL A 38 10.04 -9.95 -5.32
C VAL A 38 11.10 -9.85 -4.23
N PHE A 39 11.81 -10.94 -3.99
CA PHE A 39 12.91 -11.02 -3.01
C PHE A 39 14.04 -11.89 -3.55
N GLU A 40 15.18 -11.88 -2.91
CA GLU A 40 16.32 -12.70 -3.28
C GLU A 40 16.49 -13.87 -2.31
N ALA A 41 16.82 -15.04 -2.86
CA ALA A 41 17.24 -16.19 -2.11
C ALA A 41 18.64 -16.62 -2.59
N HIS A 42 19.60 -16.61 -1.68
CA HIS A 42 20.97 -16.95 -1.96
C HIS A 42 21.22 -18.42 -1.62
N PHE A 43 21.40 -19.23 -2.63
CA PHE A 43 21.66 -20.65 -2.50
C PHE A 43 23.15 -20.93 -2.43
N PHE A 44 23.58 -21.66 -1.42
CA PHE A 44 24.96 -22.05 -1.25
C PHE A 44 25.09 -23.56 -0.88
N TRP A 45 25.97 -24.25 -1.57
CA TRP A 45 26.34 -25.61 -1.25
C TRP A 45 27.85 -25.80 -1.41
N LYS A 46 28.41 -26.84 -0.77
CA LYS A 46 29.84 -27.07 -0.79
C LYS A 46 30.34 -27.35 -2.23
N GLY A 47 31.23 -26.53 -2.71
CA GLY A 47 31.81 -26.58 -4.05
C GLY A 47 31.49 -25.35 -4.91
N LEU A 48 30.65 -24.46 -4.40
CA LEU A 48 30.51 -23.11 -4.97
C LEU A 48 31.55 -22.19 -4.35
N GLU A 49 32.08 -21.28 -5.15
CA GLU A 49 32.90 -20.14 -4.69
C GLU A 49 31.99 -18.99 -4.22
N GLU A 50 30.88 -18.79 -4.91
CA GLU A 50 29.90 -17.74 -4.63
C GLU A 50 28.49 -18.33 -4.50
N ALA A 51 27.61 -17.67 -3.74
CA ALA A 51 26.22 -18.08 -3.65
C ALA A 51 25.49 -17.83 -4.98
N LYS A 52 24.64 -18.78 -5.39
CA LYS A 52 23.76 -18.62 -6.55
C LYS A 52 22.51 -17.84 -6.13
N ILE A 53 22.30 -16.68 -6.71
CA ILE A 53 21.16 -15.82 -6.40
C ILE A 53 19.98 -16.23 -7.28
N ILE A 54 18.85 -16.52 -6.63
CA ILE A 54 17.59 -16.86 -7.28
C ILE A 54 16.52 -15.89 -6.81
N THR A 55 15.76 -15.38 -7.76
CA THR A 55 14.65 -14.49 -7.44
C THR A 55 13.45 -15.29 -6.95
N GLY A 56 13.00 -14.98 -5.72
CA GLY A 56 11.75 -15.46 -5.18
C GLY A 56 10.61 -14.47 -5.45
N TYR A 57 9.40 -14.95 -5.37
CA TYR A 57 8.20 -14.15 -5.61
C TYR A 57 7.13 -14.42 -4.56
N THR A 58 6.37 -13.40 -4.24
CA THR A 58 5.19 -13.49 -3.37
C THR A 58 3.95 -13.15 -4.18
N ASN A 59 3.01 -14.10 -4.25
CA ASN A 59 1.73 -13.90 -4.90
C ASN A 59 0.62 -14.34 -3.95
N ASP A 60 -0.41 -13.53 -3.77
CA ASP A 60 -1.54 -13.76 -2.87
C ASP A 60 -1.13 -14.18 -1.43
N GLY A 61 -0.03 -13.61 -0.94
CA GLY A 61 0.50 -13.88 0.39
C GLY A 61 1.31 -15.19 0.52
N VAL A 62 1.53 -15.89 -0.59
CA VAL A 62 2.37 -17.08 -0.65
C VAL A 62 3.70 -16.74 -1.30
N SER A 63 4.78 -16.89 -0.55
CA SER A 63 6.15 -16.64 -1.03
C SER A 63 6.80 -17.94 -1.49
N CYS A 64 7.35 -17.94 -2.69
CA CYS A 64 8.00 -19.12 -3.28
C CYS A 64 9.33 -18.77 -3.94
N VAL A 65 10.25 -19.73 -3.97
CA VAL A 65 11.48 -19.65 -4.73
C VAL A 65 11.80 -21.01 -5.36
N ASP A 66 12.30 -21.00 -6.58
CA ASP A 66 12.71 -22.21 -7.27
C ASP A 66 14.07 -22.69 -6.74
N ILE A 67 14.19 -24.01 -6.52
CA ILE A 67 15.44 -24.62 -6.10
C ILE A 67 16.25 -24.94 -7.34
N PRO A 68 17.51 -24.43 -7.48
CA PRO A 68 18.33 -24.73 -8.65
C PRO A 68 18.51 -26.23 -8.84
N ASN A 69 18.20 -26.75 -10.02
CA ASN A 69 18.38 -28.16 -10.35
C ASN A 69 19.83 -28.61 -10.16
N GLU A 70 20.79 -27.72 -10.36
CA GLU A 70 22.22 -27.97 -10.13
C GLU A 70 22.52 -28.29 -8.68
N ALA A 71 21.85 -27.67 -7.71
CA ALA A 71 22.01 -27.93 -6.29
C ALA A 71 21.62 -29.38 -5.94
N LEU A 72 20.65 -29.94 -6.68
CA LEU A 72 20.12 -31.29 -6.48
C LEU A 72 20.98 -32.38 -7.13
N LYS A 73 22.05 -32.04 -7.88
CA LYS A 73 23.03 -33.05 -8.38
C LYS A 73 23.86 -33.66 -7.27
N GLN A 74 24.02 -32.93 -6.18
CA GLN A 74 25.03 -33.29 -5.18
C GLN A 74 24.34 -33.78 -3.89
N ARG A 75 24.92 -34.85 -3.28
CA ARG A 75 24.53 -35.30 -1.96
C ARG A 75 25.11 -34.37 -0.90
N ARG A 76 24.52 -33.18 -0.72
CA ARG A 76 25.02 -32.18 0.22
C ARG A 76 23.90 -31.33 0.76
N ALA A 77 24.12 -30.75 1.93
CA ALA A 77 23.23 -29.73 2.45
C ALA A 77 23.29 -28.46 1.56
N ILE A 78 22.14 -27.92 1.28
CA ILE A 78 21.95 -26.66 0.58
C ILE A 78 21.55 -25.63 1.64
N ASN A 79 22.31 -24.55 1.76
CA ASN A 79 21.97 -23.43 2.61
C ASN A 79 21.29 -22.37 1.74
N ILE A 80 20.15 -21.87 2.19
CA ILE A 80 19.37 -20.84 1.52
C ILE A 80 19.24 -19.68 2.48
N TYR A 81 19.72 -18.53 2.06
CA TYR A 81 19.60 -17.28 2.81
C TYR A 81 18.53 -16.45 2.15
N ILE A 82 17.46 -16.15 2.87
CA ILE A 82 16.41 -15.21 2.43
C ILE A 82 16.97 -13.81 2.63
N TYR A 83 17.12 -13.10 1.54
CA TYR A 83 17.80 -11.81 1.50
C TYR A 83 16.85 -10.71 1.02
N LEU A 84 16.83 -9.61 1.75
CA LEU A 84 16.10 -8.41 1.36
C LEU A 84 17.10 -7.32 1.02
N SER A 85 17.00 -6.78 -0.17
CA SER A 85 17.84 -5.68 -0.64
C SER A 85 16.99 -4.44 -0.93
N THR A 86 17.52 -3.30 -0.52
CA THR A 86 17.08 -1.98 -0.95
C THR A 86 18.27 -1.28 -1.61
N PRO A 87 18.09 -0.16 -2.30
CA PRO A 87 19.23 0.58 -2.86
C PRO A 87 20.28 1.01 -1.83
N GLU A 88 19.92 1.06 -0.54
CA GLU A 88 20.75 1.59 0.54
C GLU A 88 21.23 0.51 1.51
N GLU A 89 20.47 -0.59 1.64
CA GLU A 89 20.73 -1.63 2.64
C GLU A 89 20.44 -3.03 2.08
N GLY A 90 21.17 -4.01 2.59
CA GLY A 90 20.93 -5.43 2.32
C GLY A 90 20.95 -6.24 3.61
N GLU A 91 19.95 -7.07 3.84
CA GLU A 91 19.82 -7.83 5.08
C GLU A 91 19.44 -9.29 4.81
N THR A 92 20.19 -10.24 5.43
CA THR A 92 19.74 -11.62 5.50
C THR A 92 18.72 -11.76 6.63
N VAL A 93 17.49 -12.10 6.28
CA VAL A 93 16.38 -12.18 7.26
C VAL A 93 16.27 -13.54 7.91
N ASN A 94 16.40 -14.62 7.13
CA ASN A 94 16.22 -15.98 7.62
C ASN A 94 17.07 -16.97 6.81
N LYS A 95 17.26 -18.17 7.35
CA LYS A 95 18.04 -19.22 6.72
C LYS A 95 17.26 -20.53 6.69
N VAL A 96 17.33 -21.25 5.57
CA VAL A 96 16.86 -22.62 5.43
C VAL A 96 18.03 -23.53 5.10
N ILE A 97 18.12 -24.67 5.77
CA ILE A 97 19.06 -25.73 5.45
C ILE A 97 18.26 -26.91 4.92
N MET A 98 18.62 -27.42 3.75
CA MET A 98 17.96 -28.57 3.15
C MET A 98 18.97 -29.67 2.91
N SER A 99 18.63 -30.90 3.27
CA SER A 99 19.42 -32.08 3.00
C SER A 99 18.98 -32.74 1.69
N VAL A 100 19.94 -33.18 0.88
CA VAL A 100 19.68 -33.90 -0.37
C VAL A 100 20.10 -35.37 -0.18
N ASN A 101 19.13 -36.27 -0.28
CA ASN A 101 19.33 -37.70 -0.14
C ASN A 101 19.99 -38.29 -1.38
N LYS A 102 20.79 -39.34 -1.15
CA LYS A 102 21.48 -40.04 -2.22
C LYS A 102 20.50 -40.89 -3.04
N ARG A 103 20.58 -40.76 -4.36
CA ARG A 103 19.90 -41.63 -5.33
C ARG A 103 20.86 -41.99 -6.47
N PRO A 104 20.81 -43.19 -7.02
CA PRO A 104 21.52 -43.53 -8.26
C PRO A 104 21.04 -42.62 -9.39
N ILE A 105 21.96 -42.23 -10.27
CA ILE A 105 21.57 -41.46 -11.47
C ILE A 105 20.74 -42.39 -12.39
N PRO A 106 19.56 -41.93 -12.88
CA PRO A 106 18.80 -42.70 -13.85
C PRO A 106 19.55 -42.78 -15.18
N GLU A 107 19.42 -43.91 -15.88
CA GLU A 107 20.04 -44.13 -17.19
C GLU A 107 19.50 -43.10 -18.19
N GLY A 108 20.40 -42.41 -18.93
CA GLY A 108 20.05 -41.40 -19.90
C GLY A 108 19.47 -40.09 -19.32
N PHE A 109 19.63 -39.90 -18.01
CA PHE A 109 19.10 -38.68 -17.36
C PHE A 109 19.98 -37.48 -17.67
N GLU A 110 19.40 -36.54 -18.35
CA GLU A 110 19.92 -35.19 -18.52
C GLU A 110 19.13 -34.24 -17.61
N ILE A 111 19.84 -33.44 -16.83
CA ILE A 111 19.19 -32.44 -15.96
C ILE A 111 18.68 -31.30 -16.82
N PRO A 112 17.38 -30.97 -16.74
CA PRO A 112 16.86 -29.79 -17.39
C PRO A 112 17.63 -28.55 -16.95
N GLU A 113 18.00 -27.71 -17.87
CA GLU A 113 18.56 -26.40 -17.52
C GLU A 113 17.55 -25.58 -16.71
N ASP A 114 18.05 -24.72 -15.83
CA ASP A 114 17.22 -23.80 -15.01
C ASP A 114 16.65 -22.66 -15.89
N ILE A 115 16.15 -22.99 -17.07
CA ILE A 115 15.64 -22.01 -18.08
C ILE A 115 14.41 -21.26 -17.52
N ASP A 116 13.63 -21.93 -16.68
CA ASP A 116 12.42 -21.33 -16.09
C ASP A 116 12.72 -20.19 -15.11
N LEU A 117 13.93 -20.14 -14.54
CA LEU A 117 14.31 -19.06 -13.60
C LEU A 117 14.23 -17.67 -14.24
N PHE A 118 14.62 -17.55 -15.51
CA PHE A 118 14.51 -16.27 -16.23
C PHE A 118 13.04 -15.92 -16.50
N HIS A 119 12.23 -16.92 -16.88
CA HIS A 119 10.80 -16.72 -17.12
C HIS A 119 10.06 -16.38 -15.83
N HIS A 120 10.39 -17.02 -14.70
CA HIS A 120 9.82 -16.67 -13.39
C HIS A 120 10.18 -15.26 -12.96
N THR A 121 11.44 -14.85 -13.14
CA THR A 121 11.87 -13.47 -12.86
C THR A 121 11.11 -12.48 -13.73
N LEU A 122 10.99 -12.75 -15.02
CA LEU A 122 10.27 -11.88 -15.96
C LEU A 122 8.77 -11.80 -15.61
N THR A 123 8.17 -12.92 -15.24
CA THR A 123 6.77 -12.99 -14.81
C THR A 123 6.56 -12.22 -13.51
N ALA A 124 7.44 -12.38 -12.52
CA ALA A 124 7.38 -11.66 -11.25
C ALA A 124 7.50 -10.12 -11.46
N VAL A 125 8.43 -9.69 -12.29
CA VAL A 125 8.60 -8.26 -12.66
C VAL A 125 7.38 -7.74 -13.41
N GLY A 126 6.82 -8.53 -14.32
CA GLY A 126 5.59 -8.20 -15.05
C GLY A 126 4.41 -8.02 -14.11
N GLU A 127 4.24 -8.93 -13.16
CA GLU A 127 3.18 -8.87 -12.15
C GLU A 127 3.35 -7.67 -11.20
N TYR A 128 4.58 -7.40 -10.74
CA TYR A 128 4.87 -6.21 -9.94
C TYR A 128 4.53 -4.92 -10.68
N THR A 129 4.87 -4.86 -11.97
CA THR A 129 4.55 -3.71 -12.83
C THR A 129 3.04 -3.52 -12.97
N ARG A 130 2.28 -4.63 -13.13
CA ARG A 130 0.82 -4.60 -13.19
C ARG A 130 0.21 -4.07 -11.89
N GLN A 131 0.63 -4.62 -10.75
CA GLN A 131 0.13 -4.21 -9.42
C GLN A 131 0.45 -2.74 -9.13
N THR A 132 1.64 -2.27 -9.47
CA THR A 132 2.03 -0.86 -9.33
C THR A 132 1.13 0.04 -10.16
N LYS A 133 0.83 -0.36 -11.39
CA LYS A 133 -0.05 0.39 -12.29
C LYS A 133 -1.49 0.45 -11.75
N GLU A 134 -2.00 -0.67 -11.26
CA GLU A 134 -3.33 -0.74 -10.64
C GLU A 134 -3.42 0.10 -9.37
N ALA A 135 -2.40 0.05 -8.51
CA ALA A 135 -2.32 0.88 -7.32
C ALA A 135 -2.29 2.38 -7.68
N ALA A 136 -1.54 2.77 -8.71
CA ALA A 136 -1.50 4.13 -9.20
C ALA A 136 -2.86 4.58 -9.74
N GLN A 137 -3.55 3.74 -10.51
CA GLN A 137 -4.91 4.04 -11.00
C GLN A 137 -5.92 4.18 -9.86
N MET A 138 -5.86 3.31 -8.85
CA MET A 138 -6.72 3.42 -7.67
C MET A 138 -6.44 4.70 -6.89
N ALA A 139 -5.18 5.10 -6.75
CA ALA A 139 -4.81 6.35 -6.09
C ALA A 139 -5.35 7.57 -6.83
N ASP A 140 -5.24 7.60 -8.16
CA ASP A 140 -5.78 8.66 -9.02
C ASP A 140 -7.31 8.75 -8.91
N THR A 141 -7.99 7.61 -8.96
CA THR A 141 -9.44 7.54 -8.78
C THR A 141 -9.87 8.09 -7.42
N ARG A 142 -9.20 7.68 -6.33
CA ARG A 142 -9.49 8.18 -4.98
C ARG A 142 -9.19 9.66 -4.82
N ALA A 143 -8.13 10.16 -5.47
CA ALA A 143 -7.80 11.58 -5.47
C ALA A 143 -8.92 12.39 -6.15
N THR A 144 -9.38 11.96 -7.33
CA THR A 144 -10.49 12.57 -8.07
C THR A 144 -11.80 12.50 -7.27
N GLU A 145 -12.06 11.39 -6.61
CA GLU A 145 -13.20 11.22 -5.74
C GLU A 145 -13.17 12.20 -4.56
N SER A 146 -12.03 12.31 -3.89
CA SER A 146 -11.83 13.27 -2.79
C SER A 146 -11.99 14.71 -3.24
N GLU A 147 -11.46 15.06 -4.41
CA GLU A 147 -11.64 16.37 -5.04
C GLU A 147 -13.13 16.68 -5.28
N SER A 148 -13.87 15.68 -5.75
CA SER A 148 -15.31 15.84 -6.01
C SER A 148 -16.11 16.15 -4.74
N TRP A 149 -15.76 15.59 -3.59
CA TRP A 149 -16.34 15.91 -2.29
C TRP A 149 -15.94 17.30 -1.77
N ALA A 150 -14.76 17.77 -2.16
CA ALA A 150 -14.31 19.10 -1.76
C ALA A 150 -15.04 20.23 -2.52
N HIS A 151 -15.13 20.16 -3.83
CA HIS A 151 -15.66 21.26 -4.65
C HIS A 151 -16.37 20.84 -5.94
N GLY A 152 -16.70 19.55 -6.11
CA GLY A 152 -17.33 19.01 -7.31
C GLY A 152 -16.27 18.62 -8.37
N HIS A 153 -16.63 17.67 -9.23
CA HIS A 153 -15.78 17.22 -10.33
C HIS A 153 -16.63 16.70 -11.49
N LYS A 154 -16.19 16.92 -12.74
CA LYS A 154 -16.95 16.54 -13.95
C LYS A 154 -17.32 15.06 -14.04
N LEU A 155 -16.52 14.18 -13.45
CA LEU A 155 -16.78 12.73 -13.41
C LEU A 155 -17.84 12.34 -12.37
N TYR A 156 -18.21 13.24 -11.47
CA TYR A 156 -19.19 13.03 -10.40
C TYR A 156 -20.21 14.18 -10.38
N PRO A 157 -21.03 14.31 -11.43
CA PRO A 157 -21.98 15.44 -11.55
C PRO A 157 -23.05 15.46 -10.47
N GLU A 158 -23.35 14.32 -9.84
CA GLU A 158 -24.24 14.20 -8.70
C GLU A 158 -23.75 14.98 -7.48
N ARG A 159 -22.44 15.26 -7.39
CA ARG A 159 -21.81 15.99 -6.28
C ARG A 159 -21.69 17.49 -6.51
N ASP A 160 -22.15 18.00 -7.63
CA ASP A 160 -22.09 19.45 -7.92
C ASP A 160 -22.87 20.29 -6.90
N LYS A 161 -23.96 19.72 -6.34
CA LYS A 161 -24.77 20.31 -5.28
C LYS A 161 -24.70 19.58 -3.95
N ASP A 162 -23.71 18.70 -3.80
CA ASP A 162 -23.47 17.89 -2.59
C ASP A 162 -21.96 17.76 -2.34
N ASN A 163 -21.32 18.90 -2.11
CA ASN A 163 -19.88 18.99 -1.80
C ASN A 163 -19.61 20.10 -0.77
N ALA A 164 -18.46 20.08 -0.16
CA ALA A 164 -18.10 21.01 0.92
C ALA A 164 -18.16 22.48 0.48
N LYS A 165 -17.73 22.77 -0.75
CA LYS A 165 -17.79 24.12 -1.30
C LYS A 165 -19.23 24.58 -1.45
N TYR A 166 -20.12 23.77 -2.01
CA TYR A 166 -21.54 24.10 -2.17
C TYR A 166 -22.19 24.43 -0.83
N TYR A 167 -22.00 23.59 0.20
CA TYR A 167 -22.57 23.85 1.52
C TYR A 167 -21.95 25.07 2.20
N SER A 168 -20.67 25.33 2.01
CA SER A 168 -20.00 26.54 2.49
C SER A 168 -20.60 27.80 1.85
N ASP A 169 -20.84 27.77 0.54
CA ASP A 169 -21.46 28.91 -0.19
C ASP A 169 -22.92 29.11 0.23
N GLN A 170 -23.69 28.02 0.43
CA GLN A 170 -25.04 28.08 0.98
C GLN A 170 -25.08 28.70 2.40
N ALA A 171 -24.18 28.25 3.26
CA ALA A 171 -24.07 28.79 4.62
C ALA A 171 -23.73 30.29 4.61
N ARG A 172 -22.85 30.73 3.71
CA ARG A 172 -22.53 32.15 3.52
C ARG A 172 -23.75 32.94 3.03
N GLN A 173 -24.53 32.40 2.09
CA GLN A 173 -25.76 33.06 1.61
C GLN A 173 -26.79 33.17 2.72
N VAL A 174 -27.04 32.09 3.47
CA VAL A 174 -27.97 32.11 4.62
C VAL A 174 -27.51 33.11 5.67
N ALA A 175 -26.21 33.14 6.00
CA ALA A 175 -25.63 34.10 6.94
C ALA A 175 -25.81 35.55 6.43
N ALA A 176 -25.60 35.79 5.13
CA ALA A 176 -25.80 37.10 4.51
C ALA A 176 -27.28 37.52 4.50
N GLN A 177 -28.21 36.57 4.21
CA GLN A 177 -29.64 36.84 4.18
C GLN A 177 -30.23 37.06 5.56
N ASN A 178 -29.84 36.29 6.56
CA ASN A 178 -30.37 36.38 7.92
C ASN A 178 -29.68 37.46 8.77
N GLY A 179 -28.65 38.10 8.23
CA GLY A 179 -27.93 39.23 8.85
C GLY A 179 -27.42 38.93 10.27
N PHE A 180 -26.19 38.61 10.39
CA PHE A 180 -25.57 38.66 11.72
C PHE A 180 -25.51 40.10 12.18
N CYS A 181 -26.27 40.43 13.23
CA CYS A 181 -26.19 41.70 13.91
C CYS A 181 -25.16 41.60 15.01
N ARG A 182 -24.13 42.40 14.98
CA ARG A 182 -23.24 42.62 16.10
C ARG A 182 -23.80 43.72 16.95
N MET A 183 -24.13 43.43 18.20
CA MET A 183 -24.51 44.38 19.20
C MET A 183 -23.28 44.79 20.02
N GLU A 184 -23.03 46.07 20.11
CA GLU A 184 -21.92 46.66 20.84
C GLU A 184 -22.38 47.87 21.65
N ILE A 185 -22.10 47.85 22.94
CA ILE A 185 -22.28 49.05 23.79
C ILE A 185 -20.97 49.83 23.73
N ARG A 186 -21.03 51.08 23.20
CA ARG A 186 -19.87 51.97 23.12
C ARG A 186 -19.71 52.80 24.39
N GLU A 187 -18.60 53.52 24.49
CA GLU A 187 -18.25 54.35 25.65
C GLU A 187 -19.28 55.44 25.97
N ASP A 188 -20.09 55.83 25.00
CA ASP A 188 -21.23 56.78 25.15
C ASP A 188 -22.47 56.18 25.84
N GLY A 189 -22.39 54.85 26.21
CA GLY A 189 -23.48 54.12 26.84
C GLY A 189 -24.63 53.69 25.90
N HIS A 190 -24.49 53.93 24.59
CA HIS A 190 -25.50 53.54 23.61
C HIS A 190 -25.24 52.16 23.02
N LEU A 191 -26.32 51.43 22.75
CA LEU A 191 -26.27 50.13 22.06
C LEU A 191 -26.21 50.36 20.54
N TYR A 192 -25.11 49.95 19.93
CA TYR A 192 -24.95 49.99 18.47
C TYR A 192 -25.22 48.62 17.88
N LEU A 193 -25.98 48.60 16.80
CA LEU A 193 -26.25 47.44 15.99
C LEU A 193 -25.52 47.64 14.67
N SER A 194 -24.48 46.86 14.45
CA SER A 194 -23.78 46.83 13.17
C SER A 194 -24.18 45.60 12.39
N ARG A 195 -24.52 45.79 11.13
CA ARG A 195 -24.95 44.78 10.19
C ARG A 195 -23.87 44.57 9.12
N THR A 196 -23.61 43.33 8.74
CA THR A 196 -22.79 43.05 7.56
C THR A 196 -23.52 43.55 6.31
N GLU A 197 -22.85 44.40 5.55
CA GLU A 197 -23.41 45.02 4.32
C GLU A 197 -23.83 43.91 3.35
N ASN A 198 -25.09 43.78 3.05
CA ASN A 198 -25.74 43.20 1.88
C ASN A 198 -27.19 42.73 2.14
N ILE A 199 -27.93 43.39 3.01
CA ILE A 199 -29.34 43.06 3.21
C ILE A 199 -30.22 44.14 2.65
N VAL A 200 -31.11 43.72 1.78
CA VAL A 200 -32.04 44.58 1.01
C VAL A 200 -33.16 45.24 1.86
N GLN A 201 -33.25 44.90 3.15
CA GLN A 201 -34.23 45.53 4.05
C GLN A 201 -33.49 46.12 5.25
N SER A 202 -33.53 47.43 5.38
CA SER A 202 -33.04 48.15 6.54
C SER A 202 -34.10 48.10 7.64
N LEU A 203 -33.77 47.43 8.75
CA LEU A 203 -34.52 47.57 10.00
C LEU A 203 -34.04 48.84 10.70
N ASN A 204 -34.91 49.83 10.81
CA ASN A 204 -34.62 51.02 11.59
C ASN A 204 -35.22 50.89 12.99
N PHE A 205 -34.40 51.12 13.97
CA PHE A 205 -34.80 51.11 15.36
C PHE A 205 -34.90 52.53 15.88
N LYS A 206 -36.01 52.88 16.55
CA LYS A 206 -36.19 54.14 17.20
C LYS A 206 -36.62 53.93 18.64
N ILE A 207 -36.09 54.70 19.55
CA ILE A 207 -36.59 54.77 20.90
C ILE A 207 -37.67 55.85 20.91
N ASN A 208 -38.90 55.48 21.28
CA ASN A 208 -40.01 56.44 21.38
C ASN A 208 -39.92 57.28 22.65
N ASP A 209 -40.78 58.28 22.75
CA ASP A 209 -40.79 59.21 23.87
C ASP A 209 -41.12 58.56 25.24
N LYS A 210 -41.48 57.28 25.25
CA LYS A 210 -41.68 56.46 26.47
C LYS A 210 -40.53 55.54 26.77
N GLY A 211 -39.38 55.69 26.08
CA GLY A 211 -38.18 54.86 26.27
C GLY A 211 -38.29 53.44 25.74
N ARG A 212 -39.26 53.13 24.86
CA ARG A 212 -39.44 51.81 24.27
C ARG A 212 -38.82 51.73 22.88
N LEU A 213 -38.14 50.60 22.58
CA LEU A 213 -37.59 50.32 21.27
C LEU A 213 -38.71 49.99 20.27
N GLU A 214 -38.81 50.75 19.19
CA GLU A 214 -39.70 50.51 18.08
C GLU A 214 -38.93 50.11 16.83
N VAL A 215 -39.43 49.11 16.12
CA VAL A 215 -38.86 48.62 14.86
C VAL A 215 -39.70 49.17 13.72
N MET A 216 -39.08 49.91 12.84
CA MET A 216 -39.69 50.38 11.60
C MET A 216 -39.18 49.59 10.43
N MET A 217 -40.05 48.93 9.68
CA MET A 217 -39.75 48.31 8.41
C MET A 217 -39.96 49.36 7.31
N SER A 218 -38.94 49.64 6.54
CA SER A 218 -38.99 50.47 5.35
C SER A 218 -38.95 49.64 4.09
#